data_4b58b8a6551033fd9847bcd916f48bc1
#
_entry.id   4b58b8a6551033fd9847bcd916f48bc1
#
_cell.length_a   1.000
_cell.length_b   1.000
_cell.length_c   1.000
_cell.angle_alpha   90.00
_cell.angle_beta   90.00
_cell.angle_gamma   90.00
#
_symmetry.space_group_name_H-M   'P 1'
#
loop_
_entity.id
_entity.type
_entity.pdbx_description
1 polymer ?
#
loop_
_entity_poly.entity_id
_entity_poly.type
_entity_poly.pdbx_seq_one_letter_code
_entity_poly.pdbx_strand_id
1 'polypeptide(L)'
;MKINQFPKIATIAISITAILLITTTLAALSASRDVTLSGTLTAVNVEVYSDSACTQPCTTLNVGTVNPGSSVTQIIYIKNTGTVPVTLSMAINNWNPANAGSYLTLSWDRPNYILDVGAPVQATLTLTAASNTGTLTTFSVGVTITGTQ
;
A
#
# COMPACT_ATOMS: atom_id res chain seq x y z
N MET A 1 62.67 37.63 21.75
CA MET A 1 61.37 37.89 21.10
C MET A 1 60.79 36.54 20.76
N LYS A 2 59.81 36.03 21.56
CA LYS A 2 59.14 34.73 21.31
C LYS A 2 57.80 34.99 20.71
N ILE A 3 57.60 34.51 19.46
CA ILE A 3 56.38 34.63 18.72
C ILE A 3 55.46 33.48 19.07
N ASN A 4 54.28 33.81 19.59
CA ASN A 4 53.24 32.88 19.98
C ASN A 4 52.62 32.19 18.75
N GLN A 5 52.84 30.88 18.61
CA GLN A 5 52.35 30.08 17.48
C GLN A 5 51.05 29.28 17.80
N PHE A 6 50.36 29.60 18.90
CA PHE A 6 49.27 28.74 19.40
C PHE A 6 47.81 28.96 18.92
N PRO A 7 47.44 30.03 18.17
CA PRO A 7 46.01 30.15 17.82
C PRO A 7 45.60 29.41 16.54
N LYS A 8 46.54 29.06 15.66
CA LYS A 8 46.15 28.50 14.32
C LYS A 8 45.74 27.02 14.35
N ILE A 9 46.31 26.24 15.25
CA ILE A 9 46.04 24.79 15.35
C ILE A 9 44.68 24.55 16.04
N ALA A 10 44.31 25.35 17.03
CA ALA A 10 43.02 25.25 17.72
C ALA A 10 41.85 25.59 16.81
N THR A 11 41.97 26.58 15.91
CA THR A 11 40.91 26.99 14.98
C THR A 11 40.66 25.93 13.92
N ILE A 12 41.69 25.23 13.44
CA ILE A 12 41.55 24.14 12.46
C ILE A 12 40.90 22.91 13.08
N ALA A 13 41.24 22.58 14.33
CA ALA A 13 40.68 21.44 15.07
C ALA A 13 39.15 21.62 15.30
N ILE A 14 38.71 22.85 15.66
CA ILE A 14 37.30 23.16 15.88
C ILE A 14 36.51 23.09 14.56
N SER A 15 37.07 23.50 13.44
CA SER A 15 36.42 23.45 12.11
C SER A 15 36.23 22.02 11.62
N ILE A 16 37.19 21.12 11.87
CA ILE A 16 37.12 19.72 11.47
C ILE A 16 36.08 18.97 12.34
N THR A 17 35.98 19.29 13.62
CA THR A 17 35.00 18.67 14.52
C THR A 17 33.58 19.09 14.19
N ALA A 18 33.36 20.34 13.79
CA ALA A 18 32.05 20.84 13.38
C ALA A 18 31.56 20.19 12.05
N ILE A 19 32.44 19.94 11.09
CA ILE A 19 32.12 19.28 9.81
C ILE A 19 31.81 17.80 10.03
N LEU A 20 32.49 17.12 10.96
CA LEU A 20 32.22 15.70 11.25
C LEU A 20 30.88 15.49 11.96
N LEU A 21 30.39 16.46 12.73
CA LEU A 21 29.09 16.39 13.40
C LEU A 21 27.90 16.60 12.46
N ILE A 22 28.08 17.26 11.34
CA ILE A 22 27.00 17.51 10.36
C ILE A 22 26.75 16.29 9.46
N THR A 23 27.75 15.44 9.24
CA THR A 23 27.64 14.27 8.36
C THR A 23 26.96 13.06 9.01
N THR A 24 26.81 13.03 10.33
CA THR A 24 26.19 11.88 11.03
C THR A 24 24.68 11.99 11.22
N THR A 25 24.09 13.14 10.95
CA THR A 25 22.64 13.34 11.15
C THR A 25 21.77 13.06 9.90
N LEU A 26 22.38 12.86 8.71
CA LEU A 26 21.61 12.57 7.50
C LEU A 26 21.34 11.07 7.25
N ALA A 27 21.97 10.17 7.99
CA ALA A 27 21.85 8.72 7.79
C ALA A 27 20.65 8.09 8.54
N ALA A 28 19.90 8.84 9.34
CA ALA A 28 18.83 8.32 10.19
C ALA A 28 17.42 8.57 9.69
N LEU A 29 17.22 9.05 8.45
CA LEU A 29 15.88 9.43 7.96
C LEU A 29 15.29 8.48 6.95
N SER A 30 15.86 7.30 6.73
CA SER A 30 15.24 6.23 5.93
C SER A 30 14.80 5.09 6.85
N ALA A 31 13.84 5.34 7.74
CA ALA A 31 13.10 4.26 8.38
C ALA A 31 12.06 3.76 7.36
N SER A 32 12.42 2.75 6.56
CA SER A 32 11.43 1.98 5.83
C SER A 32 10.54 1.29 6.86
N ARG A 33 9.26 1.67 6.90
CA ARG A 33 8.26 1.00 7.72
C ARG A 33 7.59 -0.05 6.86
N ASP A 34 7.74 -1.30 7.25
CA ASP A 34 7.03 -2.40 6.64
C ASP A 34 5.56 -2.33 7.07
N VAL A 35 4.67 -2.03 6.13
CA VAL A 35 3.23 -2.05 6.37
C VAL A 35 2.68 -3.33 5.76
N THR A 36 2.20 -4.24 6.61
CA THR A 36 1.59 -5.50 6.15
C THR A 36 0.09 -5.31 6.01
N LEU A 37 -0.44 -5.51 4.82
CA LEU A 37 -1.88 -5.55 4.55
C LEU A 37 -2.36 -7.00 4.60
N SER A 38 -3.35 -7.28 5.45
CA SER A 38 -4.25 -8.41 5.30
C SER A 38 -5.68 -7.89 5.08
N GLY A 39 -6.29 -8.22 3.96
CA GLY A 39 -7.66 -7.83 3.65
C GLY A 39 -8.57 -9.06 3.59
N THR A 40 -9.81 -8.94 4.07
CA THR A 40 -10.86 -9.92 3.79
C THR A 40 -11.54 -9.54 2.49
N LEU A 41 -11.61 -10.48 1.54
CA LEU A 41 -12.31 -10.31 0.28
C LEU A 41 -13.61 -11.12 0.33
N THR A 42 -14.74 -10.45 0.14
CA THR A 42 -16.05 -11.06 0.07
C THR A 42 -16.64 -10.84 -1.32
N ALA A 43 -17.28 -11.86 -1.87
CA ALA A 43 -17.97 -11.80 -3.16
C ALA A 43 -19.47 -12.04 -2.96
N VAL A 44 -20.30 -11.30 -3.70
CA VAL A 44 -21.77 -11.42 -3.71
C VAL A 44 -22.26 -11.54 -5.15
N ASN A 45 -22.96 -12.63 -5.47
CA ASN A 45 -23.43 -12.97 -6.83
C ASN A 45 -22.33 -13.17 -7.88
N VAL A 46 -21.09 -13.16 -7.48
CA VAL A 46 -19.91 -13.46 -8.30
C VAL A 46 -18.91 -14.26 -7.45
N GLU A 47 -17.92 -14.87 -8.07
CA GLU A 47 -16.82 -15.52 -7.37
C GLU A 47 -15.50 -14.85 -7.71
N VAL A 48 -14.59 -14.78 -6.74
CA VAL A 48 -13.29 -14.14 -6.89
C VAL A 48 -12.17 -15.16 -6.69
N TYR A 49 -11.19 -15.10 -7.58
CA TYR A 49 -10.08 -16.04 -7.66
C TYR A 49 -8.74 -15.31 -7.71
N SER A 50 -7.69 -16.00 -7.26
CA SER A 50 -6.30 -15.50 -7.34
C SER A 50 -5.61 -15.89 -8.65
N ASP A 51 -6.19 -16.80 -9.45
CA ASP A 51 -5.62 -17.32 -10.70
C ASP A 51 -6.55 -17.14 -11.90
N SER A 52 -5.96 -17.01 -13.07
CA SER A 52 -6.71 -16.80 -14.33
C SER A 52 -7.55 -18.01 -14.77
N ALA A 53 -7.23 -19.20 -14.27
CA ALA A 53 -8.01 -20.42 -14.51
C ALA A 53 -9.25 -20.50 -13.61
N CYS A 54 -9.39 -19.59 -12.64
CA CYS A 54 -10.48 -19.57 -11.65
C CYS A 54 -10.60 -20.90 -10.89
N THR A 55 -9.48 -21.41 -10.39
CA THR A 55 -9.39 -22.67 -9.63
C THR A 55 -9.07 -22.43 -8.16
N GLN A 56 -8.51 -21.25 -7.81
CA GLN A 56 -8.10 -20.89 -6.45
C GLN A 56 -8.96 -19.74 -5.93
N PRO A 57 -9.98 -20.01 -5.10
CA PRO A 57 -10.79 -18.95 -4.49
C PRO A 57 -9.93 -17.95 -3.70
N CYS A 58 -10.17 -16.66 -3.89
CA CYS A 58 -9.45 -15.59 -3.24
C CYS A 58 -10.32 -14.98 -2.14
N THR A 59 -10.03 -15.31 -0.88
CA THR A 59 -10.74 -14.78 0.30
C THR A 59 -9.91 -13.77 1.08
N THR A 60 -8.62 -13.74 0.84
CA THR A 60 -7.66 -12.83 1.50
C THR A 60 -6.66 -12.32 0.48
N LEU A 61 -6.29 -11.05 0.62
CA LEU A 61 -5.24 -10.41 -0.17
C LEU A 61 -4.12 -9.96 0.76
N ASN A 62 -2.90 -10.26 0.37
CA ASN A 62 -1.71 -9.74 1.04
C ASN A 62 -0.92 -8.90 0.04
N VAL A 63 -0.88 -7.60 0.25
CA VAL A 63 -0.16 -6.68 -0.64
C VAL A 63 1.29 -6.44 -0.22
N GLY A 64 1.74 -7.09 0.86
CA GLY A 64 3.10 -6.92 1.37
C GLY A 64 3.32 -5.52 1.96
N THR A 65 4.54 -5.02 1.79
CA THR A 65 4.97 -3.71 2.28
C THR A 65 4.56 -2.60 1.33
N VAL A 66 3.95 -1.54 1.87
CA VAL A 66 3.60 -0.32 1.14
C VAL A 66 4.35 0.86 1.74
N ASN A 67 5.23 1.49 0.97
CA ASN A 67 5.95 2.67 1.42
C ASN A 67 5.07 3.93 1.36
N PRO A 68 5.24 4.89 2.29
CA PRO A 68 4.59 6.19 2.18
C PRO A 68 4.81 6.84 0.82
N GLY A 69 3.75 7.38 0.21
CA GLY A 69 3.78 7.99 -1.11
C GLY A 69 3.86 7.00 -2.28
N SER A 70 3.77 5.69 -2.04
CA SER A 70 3.80 4.67 -3.09
C SER A 70 2.45 3.98 -3.29
N SER A 71 2.36 3.22 -4.38
CA SER A 71 1.21 2.37 -4.68
C SER A 71 1.68 0.93 -4.91
N VAL A 72 0.84 -0.01 -4.53
CA VAL A 72 1.00 -1.43 -4.85
C VAL A 72 -0.25 -1.94 -5.51
N THR A 73 -0.10 -2.92 -6.38
CA THR A 73 -1.21 -3.52 -7.14
C THR A 73 -1.34 -5.00 -6.83
N GLN A 74 -2.59 -5.49 -6.86
CA GLN A 74 -2.92 -6.91 -6.79
C GLN A 74 -3.88 -7.27 -7.91
N ILE A 75 -3.64 -8.41 -8.55
CA ILE A 75 -4.49 -8.93 -9.61
C ILE A 75 -5.42 -9.98 -9.00
N ILE A 76 -6.70 -9.86 -9.33
CA ILE A 76 -7.73 -10.85 -9.02
C ILE A 76 -8.51 -11.18 -10.30
N TYR A 77 -9.20 -12.30 -10.29
CA TYR A 77 -10.09 -12.71 -11.37
C TYR A 77 -11.50 -12.87 -10.81
N ILE A 78 -12.47 -12.27 -11.49
CA ILE A 78 -13.87 -12.27 -11.08
C ILE A 78 -14.66 -13.05 -12.13
N LYS A 79 -15.47 -14.01 -11.70
CA LYS A 79 -16.29 -14.84 -12.58
C LYS A 79 -17.74 -14.75 -12.16
N ASN A 80 -18.60 -14.52 -13.15
CA ASN A 80 -20.04 -14.63 -12.97
C ASN A 80 -20.45 -16.10 -13.13
N THR A 81 -20.83 -16.73 -12.03
CA THR A 81 -21.33 -18.11 -12.00
C THR A 81 -22.86 -18.20 -12.06
N GLY A 82 -23.54 -17.07 -12.18
CA GLY A 82 -24.97 -16.96 -12.35
C GLY A 82 -25.46 -17.30 -13.76
N THR A 83 -26.68 -16.92 -14.07
CA THR A 83 -27.36 -17.21 -15.35
C THR A 83 -27.64 -15.98 -16.21
N VAL A 84 -27.34 -14.78 -15.69
CA VAL A 84 -27.53 -13.50 -16.38
C VAL A 84 -26.29 -12.60 -16.19
N PRO A 85 -26.01 -11.66 -17.10
CA PRO A 85 -24.95 -10.68 -16.92
C PRO A 85 -25.17 -9.83 -15.67
N VAL A 86 -24.08 -9.40 -15.03
CA VAL A 86 -24.11 -8.55 -13.83
C VAL A 86 -23.21 -7.35 -14.00
N THR A 87 -23.58 -6.24 -13.36
CA THR A 87 -22.75 -5.04 -13.26
C THR A 87 -21.92 -5.11 -11.98
N LEU A 88 -20.60 -4.99 -12.10
CA LEU A 88 -19.68 -5.09 -10.98
C LEU A 88 -19.60 -3.79 -10.20
N SER A 89 -19.59 -3.90 -8.87
CA SER A 89 -19.29 -2.83 -7.93
C SER A 89 -18.35 -3.32 -6.83
N MET A 90 -17.60 -2.38 -6.22
CA MET A 90 -16.71 -2.66 -5.10
C MET A 90 -17.03 -1.72 -3.95
N ALA A 91 -17.19 -2.26 -2.76
CA ALA A 91 -17.30 -1.51 -1.52
C ALA A 91 -16.10 -1.80 -0.62
N ILE A 92 -15.63 -0.75 0.05
CA ILE A 92 -14.52 -0.81 1.00
C ILE A 92 -15.10 -0.55 2.39
N ASN A 93 -14.78 -1.40 3.34
CA ASN A 93 -15.31 -1.31 4.70
C ASN A 93 -14.26 -1.78 5.72
N ASN A 94 -14.58 -1.57 7.00
CA ASN A 94 -13.83 -2.13 8.12
C ASN A 94 -12.31 -1.87 8.08
N TRP A 95 -11.91 -0.63 7.81
CA TRP A 95 -10.52 -0.23 8.03
C TRP A 95 -10.12 -0.48 9.48
N ASN A 96 -9.00 -1.15 9.70
CA ASN A 96 -8.42 -1.36 11.02
C ASN A 96 -6.90 -1.04 10.97
N PRO A 97 -6.44 -0.04 11.72
CA PRO A 97 -7.24 0.88 12.56
C PRO A 97 -8.20 1.74 11.74
N ALA A 98 -9.27 2.25 12.37
CA ALA A 98 -10.34 2.98 11.67
C ALA A 98 -9.86 4.22 10.91
N ASN A 99 -8.77 4.86 11.36
CA ASN A 99 -8.17 6.01 10.72
C ASN A 99 -7.26 5.65 9.52
N ALA A 100 -7.04 4.35 9.22
CA ALA A 100 -6.19 3.95 8.10
C ALA A 100 -6.71 4.48 6.75
N GLY A 101 -8.02 4.55 6.58
CA GLY A 101 -8.64 5.12 5.38
C GLY A 101 -8.36 6.60 5.14
N SER A 102 -7.82 7.34 6.13
CA SER A 102 -7.37 8.73 5.95
C SER A 102 -5.98 8.81 5.29
N TYR A 103 -5.23 7.73 5.32
CA TYR A 103 -3.86 7.64 4.78
C TYR A 103 -3.75 6.72 3.57
N LEU A 104 -4.74 5.84 3.39
CA LEU A 104 -4.71 4.79 2.38
C LEU A 104 -5.95 4.90 1.49
N THR A 105 -5.75 4.77 0.20
CA THR A 105 -6.83 4.72 -0.79
C THR A 105 -6.73 3.41 -1.55
N LEU A 106 -7.83 2.66 -1.58
CA LEU A 106 -7.94 1.46 -2.40
C LEU A 106 -8.89 1.77 -3.58
N SER A 107 -8.45 1.46 -4.77
CA SER A 107 -9.23 1.59 -6.01
C SER A 107 -9.10 0.34 -6.85
N TRP A 108 -9.90 0.24 -7.91
CA TRP A 108 -9.82 -0.84 -8.88
C TRP A 108 -10.17 -0.36 -10.29
N ASP A 109 -9.87 -1.17 -11.29
CA ASP A 109 -10.02 -0.84 -12.70
C ASP A 109 -11.32 -1.36 -13.36
N ARG A 110 -12.27 -1.90 -12.57
CA ARG A 110 -13.53 -2.49 -13.07
C ARG A 110 -14.81 -1.87 -12.48
N PRO A 111 -14.89 -0.55 -12.21
CA PRO A 111 -16.13 0.05 -11.74
C PRO A 111 -17.20 -0.02 -12.87
N ASN A 112 -18.40 -0.47 -12.53
CA ASN A 112 -19.53 -0.58 -13.45
C ASN A 112 -19.27 -1.49 -14.68
N TYR A 113 -18.31 -2.41 -14.59
CA TYR A 113 -18.05 -3.37 -15.66
C TYR A 113 -19.20 -4.38 -15.76
N ILE A 114 -19.71 -4.62 -16.99
CA ILE A 114 -20.72 -5.65 -17.24
C ILE A 114 -19.98 -6.97 -17.45
N LEU A 115 -20.24 -7.92 -16.56
CA LEU A 115 -19.62 -9.23 -16.55
C LEU A 115 -20.61 -10.27 -17.07
N ASP A 116 -20.33 -10.81 -18.24
CA ASP A 116 -21.10 -11.88 -18.85
C ASP A 116 -20.97 -13.20 -18.08
N VAL A 117 -21.95 -14.08 -18.28
CA VAL A 117 -21.99 -15.40 -17.63
C VAL A 117 -20.80 -16.27 -18.07
N GLY A 118 -20.14 -16.86 -17.10
CA GLY A 118 -19.12 -17.89 -17.31
C GLY A 118 -17.72 -17.41 -17.68
N ALA A 119 -17.56 -16.23 -18.30
CA ALA A 119 -16.24 -15.71 -18.63
C ALA A 119 -15.62 -15.00 -17.41
N PRO A 120 -14.35 -15.27 -17.06
CA PRO A 120 -13.68 -14.51 -16.04
C PRO A 120 -13.17 -13.16 -16.57
N VAL A 121 -13.17 -12.13 -15.71
CA VAL A 121 -12.52 -10.86 -15.98
C VAL A 121 -11.36 -10.64 -14.99
N GLN A 122 -10.23 -10.20 -15.51
CA GLN A 122 -9.13 -9.73 -14.67
C GLN A 122 -9.47 -8.34 -14.11
N ALA A 123 -9.26 -8.15 -12.83
CA ALA A 123 -9.34 -6.85 -12.17
C ALA A 123 -8.04 -6.55 -11.42
N THR A 124 -7.63 -5.28 -11.47
CA THR A 124 -6.45 -4.79 -10.76
C THR A 124 -6.90 -3.92 -9.60
N LEU A 125 -6.57 -4.34 -8.39
CA LEU A 125 -6.72 -3.55 -7.18
C LEU A 125 -5.46 -2.71 -6.99
N THR A 126 -5.61 -1.42 -6.74
CA THR A 126 -4.49 -0.49 -6.49
C THR A 126 -4.66 0.13 -5.11
N LEU A 127 -3.72 -0.16 -4.22
CA LEU A 127 -3.62 0.49 -2.92
C LEU A 127 -2.55 1.58 -2.99
N THR A 128 -2.95 2.80 -2.66
CA THR A 128 -2.05 3.97 -2.64
C THR A 128 -1.93 4.49 -1.22
N ALA A 129 -0.70 4.69 -0.75
CA ALA A 129 -0.41 5.31 0.53
C ALA A 129 -0.09 6.79 0.36
N ALA A 130 -0.62 7.64 1.25
CA ALA A 130 -0.24 9.03 1.35
C ALA A 130 1.26 9.17 1.68
N SER A 131 1.87 10.30 1.31
CA SER A 131 3.29 10.58 1.63
C SER A 131 3.57 10.68 3.13
N ASN A 132 2.54 10.95 3.92
CA ASN A 132 2.60 10.91 5.38
C ASN A 132 1.53 9.94 5.89
N THR A 133 1.95 8.82 6.45
CA THR A 133 1.08 7.79 7.04
C THR A 133 1.00 7.87 8.57
N GLY A 134 1.54 8.94 9.16
CA GLY A 134 1.56 9.14 10.61
C GLY A 134 2.27 8.01 11.34
N THR A 135 1.60 7.40 12.30
CA THR A 135 2.09 6.26 13.08
C THR A 135 1.58 4.91 12.57
N LEU A 136 0.92 4.88 11.39
CA LEU A 136 0.38 3.65 10.83
C LEU A 136 1.51 2.70 10.44
N THR A 137 1.54 1.52 11.07
CA THR A 137 2.54 0.47 10.82
C THR A 137 1.94 -0.80 10.23
N THR A 138 0.68 -1.07 10.58
CA THR A 138 -0.08 -2.21 10.06
C THR A 138 -1.52 -1.78 9.83
N PHE A 139 -2.18 -2.41 8.89
CA PHE A 139 -3.61 -2.17 8.67
C PHE A 139 -4.27 -3.40 8.06
N SER A 140 -5.59 -3.44 8.16
CA SER A 140 -6.43 -4.35 7.40
C SER A 140 -7.66 -3.62 6.86
N VAL A 141 -8.27 -4.18 5.83
CA VAL A 141 -9.45 -3.60 5.19
C VAL A 141 -10.36 -4.71 4.67
N GLY A 142 -11.66 -4.51 4.79
CA GLY A 142 -12.66 -5.36 4.14
C GLY A 142 -12.96 -4.84 2.73
N VAL A 143 -12.96 -5.73 1.76
CA VAL A 143 -13.34 -5.44 0.36
C VAL A 143 -14.49 -6.36 0.00
N THR A 144 -15.60 -5.78 -0.47
CA THR A 144 -16.74 -6.52 -0.97
C THR A 144 -16.94 -6.23 -2.45
N ILE A 145 -16.92 -7.27 -3.28
CA ILE A 145 -17.22 -7.19 -4.71
C ILE A 145 -18.62 -7.74 -4.93
N THR A 146 -19.49 -6.97 -5.58
CA THR A 146 -20.88 -7.31 -5.81
C THR A 146 -21.20 -7.25 -7.30
N GLY A 147 -21.91 -8.26 -7.80
CA GLY A 147 -22.56 -8.26 -9.11
C GLY A 147 -24.05 -7.97 -8.93
N THR A 148 -24.55 -6.93 -9.59
CA THR A 148 -25.99 -6.56 -9.60
C THR A 148 -26.56 -6.67 -11.01
N GLN A 149 -27.82 -7.07 -11.11
CA GLN A 149 -28.60 -7.10 -12.36
C GLN A 149 -29.23 -5.74 -12.62
#